data_f82461a4bf84fa0bd20200cefb12b3cb
#
_entry.id   f82461a4bf84fa0bd20200cefb12b3cb
#
_cell.length_a   1.000
_cell.length_b   1.000
_cell.length_c   1.000
_cell.angle_alpha   90.00
_cell.angle_beta   90.00
_cell.angle_gamma   90.00
#
_symmetry.space_group_name_H-M   'P 1'
#
loop_
_entity.id
_entity.type
_entity.pdbx_description
1 polymer ?
#
loop_
_entity_poly.entity_id
_entity_poly.type
_entity_poly.pdbx_seq_one_letter_code
_entity_poly.pdbx_strand_id
1 'polypeptide(L)'
;ELRNKPVVIGADPRGGAGRGVVSTANYAARKFGVASAMPISTAYRLCPQGIFISPDMAKYSAVSREIRAVFEAYTDLVEPISVDEAFLDVTASVRLFGDGEAIARRIKAQVREQTRLTASVGVATAKLIAKIASDLKKPDGLVVVPPGTERAFLAPLPVRRLWGIGPKMEERLARLGVHTIGQLAEARVTKLLGTHGLDLQRLARGDDDRPVVPHAGRPKSVSVEHTFDVDEGNPRTLRKTLLHLADELSRRL
;
A
#
# COMPACT_ATOMS: atom_id res chain seq x y z
N GLU A 1 -0.61 25.77 -5.87
CA GLU A 1 0.22 26.51 -4.88
C GLU A 1 1.10 25.62 -3.98
N LEU A 2 0.80 24.29 -3.85
CA LEU A 2 1.54 23.38 -2.96
C LEU A 2 2.55 22.46 -3.68
N ARG A 3 2.69 22.54 -4.99
CA ARG A 3 3.45 21.58 -5.82
C ARG A 3 4.90 21.35 -5.35
N ASN A 4 5.57 22.38 -4.88
CA ASN A 4 6.99 22.30 -4.49
C ASN A 4 7.21 22.40 -2.98
N LYS A 5 6.12 22.45 -2.20
CA LYS A 5 6.21 22.54 -0.75
C LYS A 5 6.12 21.13 -0.12
N PRO A 6 6.80 20.88 0.99
CA PRO A 6 6.60 19.64 1.72
C PRO A 6 5.18 19.60 2.31
N VAL A 7 4.39 18.60 1.91
CA VAL A 7 3.00 18.39 2.35
C VAL A 7 2.89 17.04 3.04
N VAL A 8 2.29 17.05 4.20
CA VAL A 8 2.02 15.87 5.04
C VAL A 8 0.53 15.78 5.28
N ILE A 9 -0.07 14.65 4.95
CA ILE A 9 -1.46 14.34 5.26
C ILE A 9 -1.48 13.47 6.51
N GLY A 10 -2.23 13.86 7.52
CA GLY A 10 -2.30 13.11 8.78
C GLY A 10 -3.01 13.89 9.89
N ALA A 11 -2.76 13.49 11.12
CA ALA A 11 -3.26 14.18 12.30
C ALA A 11 -2.67 15.60 12.41
N ASP A 12 -3.31 16.45 13.22
CA ASP A 12 -2.79 17.78 13.54
C ASP A 12 -1.51 17.65 14.40
N PRO A 13 -0.38 18.23 13.96
CA PRO A 13 0.88 18.17 14.72
C PRO A 13 0.86 19.02 16.00
N ARG A 14 -0.04 19.98 16.16
CA ARG A 14 -0.15 20.85 17.36
C ARG A 14 1.19 21.38 17.87
N GLY A 15 2.01 21.90 16.94
CA GLY A 15 3.35 22.38 17.27
C GLY A 15 4.34 21.30 17.73
N GLY A 16 4.07 20.02 17.43
CA GLY A 16 4.89 18.87 17.83
C GLY A 16 4.36 18.09 19.04
N ALA A 17 3.24 18.54 19.66
CA ALA A 17 2.57 17.82 20.75
C ALA A 17 1.39 16.96 20.26
N GLY A 18 1.11 16.96 18.95
CA GLY A 18 -0.01 16.21 18.37
C GLY A 18 0.15 14.70 18.52
N ARG A 19 -0.98 14.02 18.68
CA ARG A 19 -1.10 12.55 18.72
C ARG A 19 -1.69 12.05 17.39
N GLY A 20 -1.47 10.81 17.08
CA GLY A 20 -1.85 10.20 15.81
C GLY A 20 -0.66 10.12 14.86
N VAL A 21 -0.92 9.83 13.60
CA VAL A 21 0.10 9.43 12.63
C VAL A 21 -0.02 10.18 11.30
N VAL A 22 1.06 10.10 10.53
CA VAL A 22 1.08 10.47 9.12
C VAL A 22 0.31 9.42 8.31
N SER A 23 -0.71 9.83 7.57
CA SER A 23 -1.36 8.97 6.58
C SER A 23 -0.47 8.83 5.33
N THR A 24 -0.04 9.97 4.78
CA THR A 24 0.90 10.01 3.65
C THR A 24 1.65 11.33 3.59
N ALA A 25 2.69 11.38 2.76
CA ALA A 25 3.47 12.59 2.53
C ALA A 25 3.93 12.64 1.07
N ASN A 26 4.03 13.86 0.52
CA ASN A 26 4.55 14.03 -0.82
C ASN A 26 6.09 13.83 -0.86
N TYR A 27 6.66 13.71 -2.07
CA TYR A 27 8.09 13.47 -2.22
C TYR A 27 8.96 14.59 -1.65
N ALA A 28 8.46 15.83 -1.60
CA ALA A 28 9.18 16.94 -0.98
C ALA A 28 9.30 16.74 0.54
N ALA A 29 8.25 16.31 1.24
CA ALA A 29 8.29 15.99 2.66
C ALA A 29 9.10 14.70 2.96
N ARG A 30 9.04 13.71 2.08
CA ARG A 30 9.82 12.46 2.22
C ARG A 30 11.33 12.69 2.20
N LYS A 31 11.83 13.75 1.53
CA LYS A 31 13.25 14.14 1.57
C LYS A 31 13.75 14.51 2.98
N PHE A 32 12.84 14.91 3.86
CA PHE A 32 13.13 15.17 5.28
C PHE A 32 12.99 13.94 6.17
N GLY A 33 12.76 12.74 5.59
CA GLY A 33 12.57 11.50 6.33
C GLY A 33 11.15 11.24 6.80
N VAL A 34 10.16 12.07 6.42
CA VAL A 34 8.75 11.84 6.75
C VAL A 34 8.22 10.62 5.98
N ALA A 35 7.56 9.70 6.71
CA ALA A 35 7.00 8.46 6.16
C ALA A 35 5.58 8.21 6.69
N SER A 36 4.80 7.43 5.95
CA SER A 36 3.49 6.94 6.41
C SER A 36 3.62 6.13 7.70
N ALA A 37 2.60 6.16 8.53
CA ALA A 37 2.52 5.55 9.87
C ALA A 37 3.51 6.13 10.92
N MET A 38 4.33 7.13 10.55
CA MET A 38 5.19 7.84 11.52
C MET A 38 4.32 8.66 12.49
N PRO A 39 4.66 8.71 13.80
CA PRO A 39 4.00 9.64 14.71
C PRO A 39 4.04 11.08 14.20
N ILE A 40 2.92 11.79 14.25
CA ILE A 40 2.81 13.13 13.66
C ILE A 40 3.75 14.13 14.32
N SER A 41 3.98 13.98 15.63
CA SER A 41 4.95 14.78 16.38
C SER A 41 6.39 14.59 15.89
N THR A 42 6.74 13.35 15.48
CA THR A 42 8.05 13.05 14.88
C THR A 42 8.16 13.66 13.48
N ALA A 43 7.11 13.53 12.67
CA ALA A 43 7.06 14.15 11.33
C ALA A 43 7.22 15.68 11.41
N TYR A 44 6.58 16.33 12.40
CA TYR A 44 6.72 17.75 12.62
C TYR A 44 8.16 18.15 13.01
N ARG A 45 8.83 17.37 13.88
CA ARG A 45 10.24 17.63 14.23
C ARG A 45 11.18 17.48 13.02
N LEU A 46 10.91 16.53 12.12
CA LEU A 46 11.72 16.31 10.91
C LEU A 46 11.47 17.38 9.84
N CYS A 47 10.28 17.91 9.76
CA CYS A 47 9.88 18.88 8.73
C CYS A 47 8.94 19.96 9.32
N PRO A 48 9.44 20.85 10.20
CA PRO A 48 8.63 21.87 10.87
C PRO A 48 8.05 22.90 9.89
N GLN A 49 8.69 23.12 8.75
CA GLN A 49 8.20 23.97 7.66
C GLN A 49 7.16 23.28 6.76
N GLY A 50 6.83 22.02 7.03
CA GLY A 50 5.85 21.24 6.28
C GLY A 50 4.43 21.77 6.46
N ILE A 51 3.62 21.61 5.42
CA ILE A 51 2.19 21.93 5.45
C ILE A 51 1.46 20.65 5.85
N PHE A 52 0.86 20.66 7.03
CA PHE A 52 0.11 19.54 7.58
C PHE A 52 -1.38 19.72 7.27
N ILE A 53 -2.01 18.72 6.67
CA ILE A 53 -3.41 18.75 6.22
C ILE A 53 -4.10 17.50 6.74
N SER A 54 -5.29 17.68 7.32
CA SER A 54 -6.12 16.54 7.72
C SER A 54 -6.58 15.71 6.52
N PRO A 55 -6.66 14.37 6.62
CA PRO A 55 -7.14 13.53 5.55
C PRO A 55 -8.63 13.78 5.26
N ASP A 56 -9.00 13.80 3.97
CA ASP A 56 -10.37 13.89 3.49
C ASP A 56 -10.77 12.55 2.84
N MET A 57 -11.24 11.62 3.67
CA MET A 57 -11.59 10.26 3.22
C MET A 57 -12.77 10.25 2.26
N ALA A 58 -13.71 11.19 2.38
CA ALA A 58 -14.85 11.29 1.46
C ALA A 58 -14.39 11.62 0.05
N LYS A 59 -13.49 12.61 -0.08
CA LYS A 59 -12.87 12.99 -1.35
C LYS A 59 -12.03 11.85 -1.93
N TYR A 60 -11.21 11.18 -1.11
CA TYR A 60 -10.36 10.08 -1.59
C TYR A 60 -11.21 8.91 -2.10
N SER A 61 -12.28 8.56 -1.39
CA SER A 61 -13.22 7.52 -1.81
C SER A 61 -13.97 7.89 -3.10
N ALA A 62 -14.31 9.17 -3.30
CA ALA A 62 -14.93 9.62 -4.54
C ALA A 62 -13.99 9.44 -5.73
N VAL A 63 -12.75 9.94 -5.64
CA VAL A 63 -11.73 9.79 -6.69
C VAL A 63 -11.36 8.32 -6.91
N SER A 64 -11.30 7.51 -5.86
CA SER A 64 -11.08 6.05 -5.97
C SER A 64 -12.15 5.37 -6.82
N ARG A 65 -13.43 5.77 -6.69
CA ARG A 65 -14.51 5.23 -7.54
C ARG A 65 -14.35 5.64 -9.02
N GLU A 66 -13.93 6.87 -9.29
CA GLU A 66 -13.65 7.31 -10.67
C GLU A 66 -12.53 6.48 -11.30
N ILE A 67 -11.44 6.26 -10.56
CA ILE A 67 -10.32 5.42 -11.01
C ILE A 67 -10.76 3.97 -11.21
N ARG A 68 -11.60 3.45 -10.32
CA ARG A 68 -12.13 2.08 -10.45
C ARG A 68 -12.99 1.92 -11.71
N ALA A 69 -13.82 2.90 -12.05
CA ALA A 69 -14.58 2.87 -13.28
C ALA A 69 -13.67 2.81 -14.54
N VAL A 70 -12.49 3.44 -14.50
CA VAL A 70 -11.48 3.27 -15.55
C VAL A 70 -10.97 1.83 -15.60
N PHE A 71 -10.73 1.18 -14.47
CA PHE A 71 -10.26 -0.22 -14.43
C PHE A 71 -11.32 -1.18 -14.98
N GLU A 72 -12.56 -1.01 -14.56
CA GLU A 72 -13.73 -1.82 -14.96
C GLU A 72 -14.06 -1.72 -16.46
N ALA A 73 -13.61 -0.65 -17.14
CA ALA A 73 -13.71 -0.56 -18.61
C ALA A 73 -12.80 -1.56 -19.34
N TYR A 74 -11.82 -2.15 -18.67
CA TYR A 74 -10.88 -3.11 -19.27
C TYR A 74 -11.10 -4.56 -18.79
N THR A 75 -11.61 -4.78 -17.60
CA THR A 75 -11.85 -6.13 -17.05
C THR A 75 -12.83 -6.07 -15.88
N ASP A 76 -13.64 -7.11 -15.73
CA ASP A 76 -14.50 -7.32 -14.56
C ASP A 76 -13.72 -7.86 -13.36
N LEU A 77 -12.50 -8.37 -13.60
CA LEU A 77 -11.64 -8.93 -12.55
C LEU A 77 -10.75 -7.84 -11.94
N VAL A 78 -11.36 -6.97 -11.13
CA VAL A 78 -10.70 -5.90 -10.38
C VAL A 78 -10.75 -6.21 -8.88
N GLU A 79 -9.61 -6.47 -8.25
CA GLU A 79 -9.47 -6.70 -6.80
C GLU A 79 -8.92 -5.44 -6.13
N PRO A 80 -9.75 -4.63 -5.45
CA PRO A 80 -9.26 -3.50 -4.66
C PRO A 80 -8.49 -4.00 -3.44
N ILE A 81 -7.31 -3.43 -3.20
CA ILE A 81 -6.50 -3.70 -2.00
C ILE A 81 -6.67 -2.55 -1.00
N SER A 82 -6.80 -1.33 -1.50
CA SER A 82 -6.99 -0.11 -0.72
C SER A 82 -7.80 0.92 -1.52
N VAL A 83 -7.88 2.16 -1.03
CA VAL A 83 -8.52 3.26 -1.76
C VAL A 83 -7.74 3.69 -3.01
N ASP A 84 -6.46 3.35 -3.11
CA ASP A 84 -5.53 3.78 -4.17
C ASP A 84 -4.79 2.64 -4.87
N GLU A 85 -5.07 1.39 -4.52
CA GLU A 85 -4.42 0.21 -5.10
C GLU A 85 -5.43 -0.87 -5.49
N ALA A 86 -5.23 -1.49 -6.65
CA ALA A 86 -5.99 -2.65 -7.11
C ALA A 86 -5.13 -3.59 -7.94
N PHE A 87 -5.48 -4.87 -7.95
CA PHE A 87 -5.05 -5.82 -8.96
C PHE A 87 -6.12 -5.96 -10.03
N LEU A 88 -5.67 -6.11 -11.27
CA LEU A 88 -6.52 -6.36 -12.44
C LEU A 88 -6.03 -7.64 -13.14
N ASP A 89 -6.91 -8.58 -13.40
CA ASP A 89 -6.63 -9.65 -14.34
C ASP A 89 -7.19 -9.28 -15.71
N VAL A 90 -6.29 -8.99 -16.63
CA VAL A 90 -6.63 -8.54 -18.00
C VAL A 90 -6.44 -9.67 -19.04
N THR A 91 -6.23 -10.90 -18.61
CA THR A 91 -5.94 -12.04 -19.49
C THR A 91 -7.01 -12.22 -20.55
N ALA A 92 -8.28 -12.15 -20.20
CA ALA A 92 -9.39 -12.28 -21.16
C ALA A 92 -9.55 -11.05 -22.07
N SER A 93 -8.99 -9.92 -21.71
CA SER A 93 -9.15 -8.62 -22.38
C SER A 93 -8.11 -8.34 -23.47
N VAL A 94 -7.07 -9.18 -23.54
CA VAL A 94 -5.92 -9.01 -24.46
C VAL A 94 -6.35 -8.93 -25.92
N ARG A 95 -7.36 -9.72 -26.31
CA ARG A 95 -7.87 -9.70 -27.69
C ARG A 95 -8.55 -8.39 -28.08
N LEU A 96 -9.11 -7.65 -27.12
CA LEU A 96 -9.83 -6.41 -27.35
C LEU A 96 -8.92 -5.18 -27.26
N PHE A 97 -8.00 -5.18 -26.32
CA PHE A 97 -7.26 -3.98 -25.92
C PHE A 97 -5.74 -4.07 -26.15
N GLY A 98 -5.22 -5.21 -26.63
CA GLY A 98 -3.80 -5.47 -26.77
C GLY A 98 -3.23 -6.12 -25.51
N ASP A 99 -1.92 -6.30 -25.46
CA ASP A 99 -1.23 -6.96 -24.36
C ASP A 99 -1.32 -6.18 -23.04
N GLY A 100 -0.85 -6.77 -21.96
CA GLY A 100 -0.91 -6.17 -20.62
C GLY A 100 -0.19 -4.81 -20.56
N GLU A 101 0.87 -4.59 -21.33
CA GLU A 101 1.54 -3.30 -21.40
C GLU A 101 0.68 -2.24 -22.11
N ALA A 102 0.07 -2.59 -23.22
CA ALA A 102 -0.83 -1.69 -23.96
C ALA A 102 -2.03 -1.27 -23.08
N ILE A 103 -2.63 -2.22 -22.38
CA ILE A 103 -3.72 -1.96 -21.42
C ILE A 103 -3.24 -1.03 -20.31
N ALA A 104 -2.10 -1.31 -19.69
CA ALA A 104 -1.54 -0.49 -18.61
C ALA A 104 -1.27 0.95 -19.07
N ARG A 105 -0.76 1.16 -20.29
CA ARG A 105 -0.55 2.50 -20.86
C ARG A 105 -1.86 3.26 -21.04
N ARG A 106 -2.91 2.59 -21.51
CA ARG A 106 -4.26 3.18 -21.69
C ARG A 106 -4.85 3.55 -20.34
N ILE A 107 -4.81 2.67 -19.34
CA ILE A 107 -5.28 2.94 -17.97
C ILE A 107 -4.58 4.17 -17.40
N LYS A 108 -3.24 4.24 -17.47
CA LYS A 108 -2.47 5.39 -17.00
C LYS A 108 -2.90 6.70 -17.67
N ALA A 109 -3.11 6.68 -19.00
CA ALA A 109 -3.55 7.84 -19.74
C ALA A 109 -4.94 8.30 -19.31
N GLN A 110 -5.92 7.39 -19.21
CA GLN A 110 -7.29 7.71 -18.80
C GLN A 110 -7.38 8.18 -17.35
N VAL A 111 -6.69 7.54 -16.42
CA VAL A 111 -6.61 8.01 -15.02
C VAL A 111 -6.09 9.46 -14.98
N ARG A 112 -5.04 9.76 -15.74
CA ARG A 112 -4.49 11.12 -15.80
C ARG A 112 -5.45 12.14 -16.41
N GLU A 113 -6.14 11.77 -17.48
CA GLU A 113 -7.11 12.61 -18.16
C GLU A 113 -8.31 12.93 -17.26
N GLN A 114 -8.90 11.91 -16.62
CA GLN A 114 -10.12 12.06 -15.84
C GLN A 114 -9.88 12.66 -14.46
N THR A 115 -8.78 12.29 -13.77
CA THR A 115 -8.53 12.68 -12.37
C THR A 115 -7.38 13.66 -12.20
N ARG A 116 -6.57 13.89 -13.23
CA ARG A 116 -5.29 14.63 -13.17
C ARG A 116 -4.25 14.00 -12.24
N LEU A 117 -4.47 12.77 -11.79
CA LEU A 117 -3.52 11.99 -11.01
C LEU A 117 -2.65 11.12 -11.91
N THR A 118 -1.50 10.70 -11.39
CA THR A 118 -0.65 9.71 -12.03
C THR A 118 -0.79 8.36 -11.35
N ALA A 119 -0.70 7.28 -12.13
CA ALA A 119 -0.68 5.93 -11.64
C ALA A 119 0.66 5.24 -11.96
N SER A 120 1.19 4.47 -11.02
CA SER A 120 2.31 3.56 -11.29
C SER A 120 1.78 2.15 -11.45
N VAL A 121 2.16 1.48 -12.53
CA VAL A 121 1.63 0.17 -12.90
C VAL A 121 2.75 -0.84 -13.04
N GLY A 122 2.54 -2.03 -12.48
CA GLY A 122 3.35 -3.22 -12.72
C GLY A 122 2.53 -4.22 -13.54
N VAL A 123 3.11 -4.76 -14.60
CA VAL A 123 2.53 -5.81 -15.44
C VAL A 123 3.34 -7.07 -15.26
N ALA A 124 2.70 -8.17 -14.86
CA ALA A 124 3.36 -9.46 -14.63
C ALA A 124 2.33 -10.60 -14.68
N THR A 125 2.82 -11.81 -14.61
CA THR A 125 2.00 -13.04 -14.60
C THR A 125 1.37 -13.33 -13.23
N ALA A 126 1.82 -12.67 -12.16
CA ALA A 126 1.38 -12.91 -10.79
C ALA A 126 1.24 -11.62 -9.99
N LYS A 127 0.30 -11.60 -9.03
CA LYS A 127 -0.04 -10.44 -8.19
C LYS A 127 1.16 -9.88 -7.44
N LEU A 128 1.95 -10.73 -6.80
CA LEU A 128 3.13 -10.31 -6.06
C LEU A 128 4.12 -9.55 -6.93
N ILE A 129 4.40 -10.08 -8.11
CA ILE A 129 5.39 -9.53 -9.03
C ILE A 129 4.91 -8.21 -9.61
N ALA A 130 3.62 -8.14 -10.00
CA ALA A 130 2.99 -6.91 -10.45
C ALA A 130 3.05 -5.82 -9.36
N LYS A 131 2.78 -6.19 -8.09
CA LYS A 131 2.86 -5.25 -6.96
C LYS A 131 4.29 -4.72 -6.75
N ILE A 132 5.30 -5.59 -6.74
CA ILE A 132 6.70 -5.17 -6.61
C ILE A 132 7.11 -4.29 -7.80
N ALA A 133 6.74 -4.69 -9.01
CA ALA A 133 7.04 -3.94 -10.23
C ALA A 133 6.45 -2.53 -10.21
N SER A 134 5.20 -2.37 -9.73
CA SER A 134 4.54 -1.07 -9.65
C SER A 134 5.27 -0.08 -8.75
N ASP A 135 6.02 -0.55 -7.75
CA ASP A 135 6.73 0.29 -6.79
C ASP A 135 8.14 0.73 -7.24
N LEU A 136 8.75 0.05 -8.25
CA LEU A 136 10.15 0.27 -8.60
C LEU A 136 10.42 1.60 -9.29
N LYS A 137 9.46 2.10 -10.07
CA LYS A 137 9.62 3.34 -10.86
C LYS A 137 8.62 4.42 -10.45
N LYS A 138 8.17 4.44 -9.18
CA LYS A 138 7.33 5.53 -8.65
C LYS A 138 8.08 6.87 -8.64
N PRO A 139 7.43 8.00 -8.91
CA PRO A 139 6.05 8.16 -9.38
C PRO A 139 5.87 7.93 -10.89
N ASP A 140 4.63 7.68 -11.31
CA ASP A 140 4.21 7.57 -12.72
C ASP A 140 4.94 6.49 -13.54
N GLY A 141 5.43 5.44 -12.87
CA GLY A 141 6.17 4.35 -13.48
C GLY A 141 5.28 3.36 -14.26
N LEU A 142 5.92 2.65 -15.19
CA LEU A 142 5.41 1.42 -15.79
C LEU A 142 6.56 0.42 -15.85
N VAL A 143 6.36 -0.74 -15.25
CA VAL A 143 7.33 -1.84 -15.25
C VAL A 143 6.63 -3.11 -15.73
N VAL A 144 7.17 -3.71 -16.78
CA VAL A 144 6.68 -4.96 -17.33
C VAL A 144 7.68 -6.05 -17.01
N VAL A 145 7.21 -7.16 -16.45
CA VAL A 145 8.00 -8.36 -16.17
C VAL A 145 7.51 -9.45 -17.12
N PRO A 146 8.28 -9.79 -18.15
CA PRO A 146 7.90 -10.81 -19.13
C PRO A 146 7.72 -12.20 -18.48
N PRO A 147 6.78 -13.02 -18.99
CA PRO A 147 6.63 -14.41 -18.55
C PRO A 147 7.95 -15.18 -18.61
N GLY A 148 8.24 -15.98 -17.56
CA GLY A 148 9.47 -16.77 -17.45
C GLY A 148 10.69 -16.01 -16.92
N THR A 149 10.58 -14.69 -16.66
CA THR A 149 11.67 -13.87 -16.11
C THR A 149 11.48 -13.51 -14.64
N GLU A 150 10.42 -14.00 -14.01
CA GLU A 150 9.97 -13.62 -12.66
C GLU A 150 11.07 -13.80 -11.62
N ARG A 151 11.71 -14.95 -11.60
CA ARG A 151 12.79 -15.26 -10.66
C ARG A 151 14.01 -14.37 -10.88
N ALA A 152 14.38 -14.14 -12.13
CA ALA A 152 15.52 -13.28 -12.49
C ALA A 152 15.24 -11.81 -12.10
N PHE A 153 13.99 -11.37 -12.26
CA PHE A 153 13.53 -10.05 -11.84
C PHE A 153 13.57 -9.88 -10.32
N LEU A 154 13.09 -10.87 -9.56
CA LEU A 154 13.02 -10.81 -8.11
C LEU A 154 14.38 -10.94 -7.43
N ALA A 155 15.25 -11.82 -7.93
CA ALA A 155 16.48 -12.24 -7.25
C ALA A 155 17.38 -11.09 -6.77
N PRO A 156 17.67 -10.03 -7.55
CA PRO A 156 18.55 -8.94 -7.11
C PRO A 156 17.89 -7.95 -6.15
N LEU A 157 16.57 -8.00 -6.00
CA LEU A 157 15.84 -7.01 -5.21
C LEU A 157 16.07 -7.21 -3.71
N PRO A 158 16.14 -6.13 -2.91
CA PRO A 158 16.21 -6.22 -1.46
C PRO A 158 15.04 -7.04 -0.90
N VAL A 159 15.30 -7.89 0.08
CA VAL A 159 14.31 -8.79 0.67
C VAL A 159 13.09 -8.08 1.22
N ARG A 160 13.26 -6.85 1.69
CA ARG A 160 12.18 -5.96 2.16
C ARG A 160 11.12 -5.63 1.09
N ARG A 161 11.46 -5.80 -0.21
CA ARG A 161 10.49 -5.59 -1.30
C ARG A 161 9.44 -6.69 -1.36
N LEU A 162 9.73 -7.85 -0.77
CA LEU A 162 8.77 -8.94 -0.73
C LEU A 162 7.61 -8.59 0.22
N TRP A 163 6.39 -8.70 -0.28
CA TRP A 163 5.20 -8.39 0.50
C TRP A 163 5.10 -9.30 1.73
N GLY A 164 4.90 -8.71 2.91
CA GLY A 164 4.92 -9.41 4.20
C GLY A 164 6.25 -9.31 4.96
N ILE A 165 7.30 -8.75 4.36
CA ILE A 165 8.57 -8.51 5.05
C ILE A 165 8.64 -7.04 5.50
N GLY A 166 8.33 -6.83 6.77
CA GLY A 166 8.51 -5.54 7.44
C GLY A 166 9.92 -5.38 8.04
N PRO A 167 10.22 -4.20 8.65
CA PRO A 167 11.56 -3.91 9.20
C PRO A 167 12.08 -4.95 10.19
N LYS A 168 11.23 -5.46 11.08
CA LYS A 168 11.63 -6.50 12.07
C LYS A 168 12.01 -7.83 11.41
N MET A 169 11.30 -8.21 10.35
CA MET A 169 11.59 -9.43 9.61
C MET A 169 12.86 -9.25 8.77
N GLU A 170 13.02 -8.10 8.11
CA GLU A 170 14.25 -7.74 7.38
C GLU A 170 15.48 -7.85 8.29
N GLU A 171 15.43 -7.28 9.52
CA GLU A 171 16.52 -7.38 10.49
C GLU A 171 16.82 -8.83 10.89
N ARG A 172 15.78 -9.65 11.11
CA ARG A 172 15.96 -11.08 11.44
C ARG A 172 16.61 -11.85 10.29
N LEU A 173 16.22 -11.57 9.05
CA LEU A 173 16.80 -12.19 7.86
C LEU A 173 18.24 -11.73 7.63
N ALA A 174 18.53 -10.44 7.86
CA ALA A 174 19.89 -9.90 7.76
C ALA A 174 20.88 -10.59 8.70
N ARG A 175 20.45 -10.96 9.93
CA ARG A 175 21.28 -11.74 10.89
C ARG A 175 21.63 -13.14 10.37
N LEU A 176 20.90 -13.64 9.37
CA LEU A 176 21.17 -14.90 8.66
C LEU A 176 21.91 -14.71 7.34
N GLY A 177 22.37 -13.49 7.05
CA GLY A 177 23.01 -13.15 5.77
C GLY A 177 22.05 -13.06 4.59
N VAL A 178 20.73 -12.96 4.83
CA VAL A 178 19.69 -12.88 3.78
C VAL A 178 19.29 -11.42 3.59
N HIS A 179 19.76 -10.83 2.49
CA HIS A 179 19.54 -9.41 2.15
C HIS A 179 18.70 -9.23 0.88
N THR A 180 18.70 -10.23 -0.02
CA THR A 180 17.95 -10.17 -1.27
C THR A 180 16.87 -11.25 -1.34
N ILE A 181 15.90 -11.05 -2.25
CA ILE A 181 14.83 -12.02 -2.50
C ILE A 181 15.43 -13.34 -3.02
N GLY A 182 16.45 -13.28 -3.89
CA GLY A 182 17.13 -14.48 -4.37
C GLY A 182 17.83 -15.27 -3.27
N GLN A 183 18.48 -14.60 -2.31
CA GLN A 183 19.05 -15.24 -1.13
C GLN A 183 17.98 -15.90 -0.27
N LEU A 184 16.81 -15.25 -0.09
CA LEU A 184 15.69 -15.83 0.64
C LEU A 184 15.17 -17.11 -0.03
N ALA A 185 15.08 -17.11 -1.36
CA ALA A 185 14.60 -18.27 -2.14
C ALA A 185 15.42 -19.54 -1.89
N GLU A 186 16.72 -19.40 -1.58
CA GLU A 186 17.68 -20.49 -1.33
C GLU A 186 17.96 -20.74 0.15
N ALA A 187 17.61 -19.81 1.05
CA ALA A 187 17.97 -19.88 2.46
C ALA A 187 17.19 -20.97 3.23
N ARG A 188 17.80 -21.56 4.24
CA ARG A 188 17.15 -22.52 5.15
C ARG A 188 16.45 -21.78 6.30
N VAL A 189 15.33 -21.08 5.98
CA VAL A 189 14.61 -20.23 6.95
C VAL A 189 13.53 -20.95 7.75
N THR A 190 13.21 -22.20 7.44
CA THR A 190 12.10 -22.95 8.05
C THR A 190 12.25 -23.08 9.56
N LYS A 191 13.48 -23.29 10.06
CA LYS A 191 13.76 -23.37 11.49
C LYS A 191 13.47 -22.07 12.25
N LEU A 192 13.60 -20.92 11.57
CA LEU A 192 13.42 -19.59 12.17
C LEU A 192 12.01 -19.06 12.03
N LEU A 193 11.36 -19.35 10.91
CA LEU A 193 10.11 -18.71 10.48
C LEU A 193 8.93 -19.70 10.38
N GLY A 194 9.16 -21.00 10.62
CA GLY A 194 8.13 -22.03 10.54
C GLY A 194 7.47 -22.09 9.14
N THR A 195 6.17 -22.38 9.09
CA THR A 195 5.38 -22.45 7.86
C THR A 195 5.37 -21.13 7.09
N HIS A 196 5.35 -20.00 7.78
CA HIS A 196 5.43 -18.68 7.14
C HIS A 196 6.73 -18.50 6.33
N GLY A 197 7.83 -19.11 6.77
CA GLY A 197 9.08 -19.12 6.01
C GLY A 197 8.98 -19.85 4.67
N LEU A 198 8.23 -20.94 4.63
CA LEU A 198 7.99 -21.68 3.37
C LEU A 198 7.17 -20.86 2.38
N ASP A 199 6.14 -20.16 2.87
CA ASP A 199 5.34 -19.27 2.03
C ASP A 199 6.19 -18.14 1.45
N LEU A 200 7.01 -17.50 2.29
CA LEU A 200 7.94 -16.45 1.84
C LEU A 200 8.95 -16.97 0.81
N GLN A 201 9.47 -18.21 0.98
CA GLN A 201 10.37 -18.81 0.01
C GLN A 201 9.69 -19.12 -1.32
N ARG A 202 8.45 -19.64 -1.30
CA ARG A 202 7.64 -19.85 -2.50
C ARG A 202 7.47 -18.53 -3.26
N LEU A 203 7.04 -17.49 -2.56
CA LEU A 203 6.90 -16.15 -3.13
C LEU A 203 8.24 -15.57 -3.63
N ALA A 204 9.35 -15.83 -2.94
CA ALA A 204 10.68 -15.39 -3.36
C ALA A 204 11.17 -16.08 -4.66
N ARG A 205 10.66 -17.26 -4.97
CA ARG A 205 10.89 -17.97 -6.25
C ARG A 205 10.04 -17.46 -7.40
N GLY A 206 9.04 -16.60 -7.08
CA GLY A 206 8.07 -16.10 -8.04
C GLY A 206 6.79 -16.94 -8.13
N ASP A 207 6.63 -17.94 -7.27
CA ASP A 207 5.48 -18.84 -7.25
C ASP A 207 4.32 -18.18 -6.50
N ASP A 208 3.48 -17.43 -7.20
CA ASP A 208 2.27 -16.81 -6.67
C ASP A 208 1.09 -17.11 -7.61
N ASP A 209 0.30 -18.09 -7.22
CA ASP A 209 -0.85 -18.61 -7.96
C ASP A 209 -2.19 -18.02 -7.49
N ARG A 210 -2.16 -17.00 -6.63
CA ARG A 210 -3.37 -16.37 -6.09
C ARG A 210 -4.13 -15.65 -7.20
N PRO A 211 -5.42 -16.00 -7.43
CA PRO A 211 -6.23 -15.32 -8.44
C PRO A 211 -6.54 -13.88 -8.01
N VAL A 212 -6.92 -13.06 -8.97
CA VAL A 212 -7.57 -11.77 -8.71
C VAL A 212 -9.01 -12.03 -8.29
N VAL A 213 -9.40 -11.56 -7.10
CA VAL A 213 -10.72 -11.79 -6.49
C VAL A 213 -11.49 -10.47 -6.41
N PRO A 214 -12.44 -10.19 -7.32
CA PRO A 214 -13.16 -8.92 -7.39
C PRO A 214 -13.95 -8.57 -6.13
N HIS A 215 -14.42 -9.59 -5.42
CA HIS A 215 -15.25 -9.39 -4.24
C HIS A 215 -14.52 -9.95 -3.02
N ALA A 216 -14.04 -9.07 -2.17
CA ALA A 216 -13.67 -9.46 -0.82
C ALA A 216 -14.89 -10.06 -0.16
N GLY A 217 -14.77 -11.29 0.38
CA GLY A 217 -15.82 -11.90 1.18
C GLY A 217 -16.21 -11.01 2.38
N ARG A 218 -17.15 -11.46 3.20
CA ARG A 218 -17.50 -10.74 4.44
C ARG A 218 -16.25 -10.49 5.28
N PRO A 219 -16.08 -9.27 5.84
CA PRO A 219 -14.96 -8.99 6.70
C PRO A 219 -14.93 -9.96 7.89
N LYS A 220 -13.75 -10.46 8.24
CA LYS A 220 -13.57 -11.38 9.39
C LYS A 220 -13.70 -10.65 10.72
N SER A 221 -13.44 -9.36 10.75
CA SER A 221 -13.58 -8.49 11.92
C SER A 221 -13.85 -7.06 11.47
N VAL A 222 -14.58 -6.33 12.29
CA VAL A 222 -14.83 -4.89 12.15
C VAL A 222 -14.38 -4.23 13.44
N SER A 223 -13.67 -3.11 13.35
CA SER A 223 -13.21 -2.35 14.50
C SER A 223 -13.47 -0.87 14.34
N VAL A 224 -13.57 -0.18 15.47
CA VAL A 224 -13.61 1.28 15.58
C VAL A 224 -12.65 1.68 16.68
N GLU A 225 -11.89 2.73 16.45
CA GLU A 225 -10.91 3.21 17.44
C GLU A 225 -10.99 4.73 17.59
N HIS A 226 -10.57 5.21 18.75
CA HIS A 226 -10.47 6.63 19.06
C HIS A 226 -9.16 6.91 19.80
N THR A 227 -8.43 7.93 19.35
CA THR A 227 -7.21 8.41 20.02
C THR A 227 -7.53 9.72 20.71
N PHE A 228 -7.42 9.76 22.05
CA PHE A 228 -7.58 10.99 22.80
C PHE A 228 -6.42 11.96 22.54
N ASP A 229 -6.72 13.25 22.53
CA ASP A 229 -5.72 14.31 22.35
C ASP A 229 -4.68 14.37 23.48
N VAL A 230 -5.10 14.00 24.69
CA VAL A 230 -4.28 13.84 25.90
C VAL A 230 -4.69 12.56 26.60
N ASP A 231 -3.87 12.07 27.53
CA ASP A 231 -4.24 10.89 28.31
C ASP A 231 -5.50 11.15 29.12
N GLU A 232 -6.49 10.29 28.96
CA GLU A 232 -7.80 10.42 29.60
C GLU A 232 -7.91 9.44 30.76
N GLY A 233 -7.99 9.97 31.98
CA GLY A 233 -8.14 9.18 33.19
C GLY A 233 -9.55 9.20 33.79
N ASN A 234 -10.49 9.98 33.22
CA ASN A 234 -11.83 10.11 33.76
C ASN A 234 -12.71 8.92 33.33
N PRO A 235 -13.19 8.06 34.25
CA PRO A 235 -14.00 6.90 33.89
C PRO A 235 -15.32 7.24 33.18
N ARG A 236 -15.90 8.42 33.44
CA ARG A 236 -17.14 8.86 32.78
C ARG A 236 -16.88 9.18 31.32
N THR A 237 -15.80 9.88 31.01
CA THR A 237 -15.38 10.18 29.63
C THR A 237 -15.07 8.89 28.88
N LEU A 238 -14.29 7.98 29.47
CA LEU A 238 -13.95 6.69 28.87
C LEU A 238 -15.21 5.89 28.56
N ARG A 239 -16.15 5.79 29.52
CA ARG A 239 -17.42 5.09 29.31
C ARG A 239 -18.25 5.70 28.19
N LYS A 240 -18.36 7.03 28.12
CA LYS A 240 -19.09 7.72 27.05
C LYS A 240 -18.48 7.42 25.68
N THR A 241 -17.15 7.48 25.58
CA THR A 241 -16.43 7.17 24.35
C THR A 241 -16.62 5.72 23.93
N LEU A 242 -16.54 4.76 24.87
CA LEU A 242 -16.77 3.35 24.58
C LEU A 242 -18.20 3.09 24.08
N LEU A 243 -19.21 3.72 24.67
CA LEU A 243 -20.60 3.62 24.22
C LEU A 243 -20.77 4.17 22.79
N HIS A 244 -20.14 5.33 22.50
CA HIS A 244 -20.16 5.88 21.14
C HIS A 244 -19.49 4.96 20.12
N LEU A 245 -18.34 4.39 20.46
CA LEU A 245 -17.62 3.43 19.59
C LEU A 245 -18.43 2.15 19.37
N ALA A 246 -19.12 1.66 20.42
CA ALA A 246 -19.99 0.49 20.32
C ALA A 246 -21.19 0.74 19.40
N ASP A 247 -21.82 1.92 19.49
CA ASP A 247 -22.93 2.34 18.63
C ASP A 247 -22.45 2.48 17.16
N GLU A 248 -21.29 3.11 16.94
CA GLU A 248 -20.68 3.21 15.60
C GLU A 248 -20.34 1.83 15.02
N LEU A 249 -19.76 0.93 15.84
CA LEU A 249 -19.45 -0.44 15.43
C LEU A 249 -20.71 -1.21 15.03
N SER A 250 -21.78 -1.09 15.81
CA SER A 250 -23.08 -1.73 15.53
C SER A 250 -23.69 -1.31 14.18
N ARG A 251 -23.45 -0.06 13.76
CA ARG A 251 -23.93 0.42 12.44
C ARG A 251 -23.09 -0.08 11.27
N ARG A 252 -21.88 -0.58 11.52
CA ARG A 252 -20.96 -1.12 10.50
C ARG A 252 -21.12 -2.62 10.28
N LEU A 253 -21.78 -3.33 11.22
CA LEU A 253 -22.10 -4.76 11.16
C LEU A 253 -23.36 -5.02 10.35
#